data_5751f62b964a3055922dcf1ed9e36bd1
#
_entry.id   5751f62b964a3055922dcf1ed9e36bd1
#
_cell.length_a   1.000
_cell.length_b   1.000
_cell.length_c   1.000
_cell.angle_alpha   90.00
_cell.angle_beta   90.00
_cell.angle_gamma   90.00
#
_symmetry.space_group_name_H-M   'P 1'
#
loop_
_entity.id
_entity.type
_entity.pdbx_description
1 polymer ?
#
loop_
_entity_poly.entity_id
_entity_poly.type
_entity_poly.pdbx_seq_one_letter_code
_entity_poly.pdbx_strand_id
1 'polypeptide(L)'
;MTSKREKLQYAYVFFADLLTMAVSVLLAWLITDGLFGVLIPYTSTDWLQTLCLLFVAFVVTFFFFDQDKNIVTRSENEEISLSLRFNIALGLVYAGCMLLAKATMLDSRYFAVTVPAVNAVLLPFSHAILKRLLIRFQRSWGMETLVGVVTTSDRAERLIPEIRKDWSRRVVGVSLLEATPAAISTKVCGVEVKATFDDFMDWIRREALDEVYVDVPMDSGESFIPYLDEMESMGLTVHFRLPLLDRIEEACCDETSVARLSRSLGRCAGGNIVTMGTVELQLRDQIAKRCMDVVGAVIGCIISIPIIAVVAIPLKLESPGPLFFKQKRVGRNGRYFYIHKLRSMYVDAEARKKELMAQNEMNGLMFKMEDDPRVTKVGKFIRRTSIDELPQFFDVLRGDMSLVGTRPPTVDEYKQYESHHKRRLSMKPGITGLWQVSGRSDIEDFEEVVKLDVAYIDNWSLWGDVKILFKTIYVVFAGKGAK
;
A
#
# COMPACT_ATOMS: atom_id res chain seq x y z
N MET A 1 5.45 -3.33 -3.43
CA MET A 1 4.50 -2.38 -2.78
C MET A 1 4.58 -2.50 -1.28
N THR A 2 4.95 -1.44 -0.56
CA THR A 2 4.93 -1.47 0.92
C THR A 2 3.51 -1.77 1.39
N SER A 3 3.39 -2.79 2.22
CA SER A 3 2.10 -3.22 2.74
C SER A 3 1.46 -2.11 3.58
N LYS A 4 0.15 -2.11 3.75
CA LYS A 4 -0.56 -1.18 4.68
C LYS A 4 0.06 -1.23 6.08
N ARG A 5 0.65 -2.36 6.41
CA ARG A 5 1.42 -2.65 7.61
C ARG A 5 2.69 -1.81 7.71
N GLU A 6 3.52 -1.76 6.67
CA GLU A 6 4.79 -1.01 6.71
C GLU A 6 4.56 0.48 6.89
N LYS A 7 3.50 1.02 6.27
CA LYS A 7 3.10 2.42 6.47
C LYS A 7 2.69 2.73 7.89
N LEU A 8 1.89 1.85 8.47
CA LEU A 8 1.45 1.96 9.85
C LEU A 8 2.65 1.80 10.79
N GLN A 9 3.53 0.83 10.51
CA GLN A 9 4.76 0.60 11.26
C GLN A 9 5.66 1.83 11.23
N TYR A 10 5.90 2.42 10.04
CA TYR A 10 6.66 3.66 9.90
C TYR A 10 6.08 4.81 10.74
N ALA A 11 4.76 5.01 10.69
CA ALA A 11 4.11 6.04 11.47
C ALA A 11 4.25 5.79 12.99
N TYR A 12 4.03 4.55 13.42
CA TYR A 12 4.15 4.20 14.85
C TYR A 12 5.59 4.35 15.34
N VAL A 13 6.59 3.95 14.55
CA VAL A 13 8.00 4.15 14.90
C VAL A 13 8.30 5.62 14.99
N PHE A 14 7.90 6.42 13.99
CA PHE A 14 8.11 7.88 14.01
C PHE A 14 7.55 8.54 15.27
N PHE A 15 6.30 8.25 15.63
CA PHE A 15 5.68 8.85 16.81
C PHE A 15 6.27 8.31 18.12
N ALA A 16 6.65 7.03 18.18
CA ALA A 16 7.30 6.46 19.35
C ALA A 16 8.68 7.08 19.59
N ASP A 17 9.46 7.25 18.51
CA ASP A 17 10.78 7.88 18.58
C ASP A 17 10.68 9.36 18.95
N LEU A 18 9.70 10.06 18.38
CA LEU A 18 9.43 11.46 18.75
C LEU A 18 9.05 11.60 20.22
N LEU A 19 8.20 10.71 20.74
CA LEU A 19 7.83 10.67 22.15
C LEU A 19 9.04 10.34 23.02
N THR A 20 9.85 9.36 22.63
CA THR A 20 11.07 8.98 23.35
C THR A 20 12.06 10.15 23.39
N MET A 21 12.19 10.88 22.28
CA MET A 21 13.00 12.09 22.23
C MET A 21 12.47 13.17 23.18
N ALA A 22 11.15 13.39 23.23
CA ALA A 22 10.55 14.37 24.16
C ALA A 22 10.83 14.01 25.61
N VAL A 23 10.72 12.71 25.97
CA VAL A 23 11.10 12.20 27.30
C VAL A 23 12.59 12.39 27.54
N SER A 24 13.42 12.13 26.55
CA SER A 24 14.89 12.32 26.64
C SER A 24 15.27 13.78 26.89
N VAL A 25 14.54 14.73 26.28
CA VAL A 25 14.71 16.17 26.53
C VAL A 25 14.40 16.53 27.97
N LEU A 26 13.29 16.02 28.52
CA LEU A 26 12.91 16.25 29.93
C LEU A 26 13.94 15.68 30.90
N LEU A 27 14.38 14.43 30.66
CA LEU A 27 15.40 13.80 31.51
C LEU A 27 16.76 14.48 31.38
N ALA A 28 17.15 14.87 30.18
CA ALA A 28 18.40 15.61 29.97
C ALA A 28 18.37 16.97 30.70
N TRP A 29 17.24 17.64 30.71
CA TRP A 29 17.05 18.88 31.47
C TRP A 29 17.21 18.62 32.99
N LEU A 30 16.55 17.62 33.54
CA LEU A 30 16.68 17.25 34.95
C LEU A 30 18.11 16.86 35.34
N ILE A 31 18.81 16.12 34.46
CA ILE A 31 20.21 15.71 34.69
C ILE A 31 21.16 16.95 34.66
N THR A 32 20.98 17.83 33.70
CA THR A 32 21.83 19.01 33.57
C THR A 32 21.60 20.02 34.69
N ASP A 33 20.37 20.21 35.12
CA ASP A 33 20.01 21.04 36.26
C ASP A 33 20.52 20.44 37.59
N GLY A 34 20.26 19.16 37.82
CA GLY A 34 20.59 18.49 39.09
C GLY A 34 22.08 18.20 39.29
N LEU A 35 22.80 17.77 38.22
CA LEU A 35 24.22 17.37 38.31
C LEU A 35 25.19 18.51 38.10
N PHE A 36 24.85 19.48 37.27
CA PHE A 36 25.79 20.55 36.90
C PHE A 36 25.44 21.91 37.51
N GLY A 37 24.28 22.01 38.21
CA GLY A 37 23.86 23.24 38.87
C GLY A 37 23.72 24.43 37.91
N VAL A 38 23.62 24.13 36.61
CA VAL A 38 23.46 25.14 35.56
C VAL A 38 21.98 25.48 35.54
N LEU A 39 21.54 26.38 36.40
CA LEU A 39 20.30 27.13 36.22
C LEU A 39 20.39 27.82 34.88
N ILE A 40 19.84 27.21 33.86
CA ILE A 40 19.73 27.81 32.53
C ILE A 40 18.53 28.75 32.59
N PRO A 41 18.74 30.08 32.72
CA PRO A 41 17.64 31.04 32.68
C PRO A 41 17.21 31.19 31.21
N TYR A 42 16.50 30.17 30.66
CA TYR A 42 15.97 30.29 29.36
C TYR A 42 14.69 31.11 29.34
N THR A 43 14.64 32.06 28.44
CA THR A 43 13.37 32.66 28.06
C THR A 43 12.49 31.64 27.34
N SER A 44 11.20 31.84 27.32
CA SER A 44 10.28 30.95 26.60
C SER A 44 10.61 30.86 25.09
N THR A 45 11.19 31.90 24.52
CA THR A 45 11.65 31.95 23.13
C THR A 45 12.85 31.05 22.86
N ASP A 46 13.81 30.97 23.81
CA ASP A 46 15.00 30.11 23.67
C ASP A 46 14.62 28.62 23.71
N TRP A 47 13.69 28.26 24.59
CA TRP A 47 13.14 26.90 24.62
C TRP A 47 12.45 26.54 23.33
N LEU A 48 11.61 27.43 22.79
CA LEU A 48 10.90 27.18 21.54
C LEU A 48 11.88 26.97 20.38
N GLN A 49 12.92 27.85 20.29
CA GLN A 49 13.94 27.72 19.27
C GLN A 49 14.72 26.40 19.39
N THR A 50 15.11 25.98 20.57
CA THR A 50 15.83 24.75 20.85
C THR A 50 14.98 23.54 20.43
N LEU A 51 13.72 23.49 20.84
CA LEU A 51 12.80 22.41 20.49
C LEU A 51 12.54 22.35 18.98
N CYS A 52 12.39 23.50 18.32
CA CYS A 52 12.22 23.54 16.86
C CYS A 52 13.47 23.01 16.14
N LEU A 53 14.67 23.42 16.54
CA LEU A 53 15.92 22.95 15.93
C LEU A 53 16.14 21.46 16.18
N LEU A 54 15.84 20.99 17.38
CA LEU A 54 15.92 19.57 17.72
C LEU A 54 14.90 18.73 16.93
N PHE A 55 13.68 19.25 16.78
CA PHE A 55 12.65 18.60 15.95
C PHE A 55 13.08 18.52 14.49
N VAL A 56 13.62 19.59 13.91
CA VAL A 56 14.15 19.58 12.54
C VAL A 56 15.28 18.57 12.41
N ALA A 57 16.23 18.55 13.36
CA ALA A 57 17.32 17.59 13.38
C ALA A 57 16.81 16.14 13.46
N PHE A 58 15.80 15.90 14.31
CA PHE A 58 15.15 14.59 14.42
C PHE A 58 14.51 14.15 13.10
N VAL A 59 13.69 15.01 12.49
CA VAL A 59 13.01 14.70 11.23
C VAL A 59 14.02 14.40 10.12
N VAL A 60 15.07 15.21 10.00
CA VAL A 60 16.14 14.98 9.03
C VAL A 60 16.84 13.65 9.28
N THR A 61 17.26 13.40 10.53
CA THR A 61 17.96 12.15 10.87
C THR A 61 17.07 10.94 10.68
N PHE A 62 15.82 11.01 11.11
CA PHE A 62 14.84 9.92 10.95
C PHE A 62 14.62 9.56 9.48
N PHE A 63 14.60 10.55 8.59
CA PHE A 63 14.41 10.33 7.16
C PHE A 63 15.60 9.63 6.49
N PHE A 64 16.83 9.85 6.99
CA PHE A 64 18.04 9.21 6.45
C PHE A 64 18.35 7.85 7.08
N PHE A 65 17.75 7.53 8.23
CA PHE A 65 17.92 6.25 8.89
C PHE A 65 16.64 5.42 8.76
N ASP A 66 16.77 4.17 8.29
CA ASP A 66 15.66 3.21 8.14
C ASP A 66 15.27 2.62 9.51
N GLN A 67 14.82 3.45 10.45
CA GLN A 67 14.47 3.03 11.82
C GLN A 67 13.33 2.01 11.85
N ASP A 68 12.38 2.12 10.92
CA ASP A 68 11.22 1.24 10.80
C ASP A 68 11.53 -0.10 10.16
N LYS A 69 12.63 -0.19 9.38
CA LYS A 69 12.94 -1.36 8.58
C LYS A 69 13.26 -2.55 9.49
N ASN A 70 12.52 -3.63 9.30
CA ASN A 70 12.69 -4.88 10.06
C ASN A 70 12.56 -4.75 11.59
N ILE A 71 11.94 -3.70 12.13
CA ILE A 71 11.85 -3.49 13.59
C ILE A 71 11.30 -4.72 14.34
N VAL A 72 10.38 -5.47 13.74
CA VAL A 72 9.76 -6.64 14.37
C VAL A 72 10.70 -7.85 14.41
N THR A 73 11.56 -8.01 13.41
CA THR A 73 12.47 -9.17 13.25
C THR A 73 13.91 -8.88 13.69
N ARG A 74 14.24 -7.60 13.95
CA ARG A 74 15.58 -7.15 14.33
C ARG A 74 16.01 -7.74 15.68
N SER A 75 17.28 -8.16 15.77
CA SER A 75 17.87 -8.64 17.02
C SER A 75 18.17 -7.49 18.01
N GLU A 76 18.33 -7.80 19.29
CA GLU A 76 18.64 -6.78 20.31
C GLU A 76 19.96 -6.05 20.04
N ASN A 77 20.97 -6.77 19.55
CA ASN A 77 22.29 -6.19 19.23
C ASN A 77 22.21 -5.22 18.03
N GLU A 78 21.42 -5.58 17.02
CA GLU A 78 21.17 -4.68 15.87
C GLU A 78 20.43 -3.44 16.30
N GLU A 79 19.46 -3.57 17.21
CA GLU A 79 18.68 -2.46 17.76
C GLU A 79 19.55 -1.46 18.51
N ILE A 80 20.42 -1.95 19.41
CA ILE A 80 21.36 -1.11 20.14
C ILE A 80 22.33 -0.40 19.19
N SER A 81 22.88 -1.14 18.21
CA SER A 81 23.80 -0.56 17.22
C SER A 81 23.14 0.52 16.36
N LEU A 82 21.89 0.29 15.94
CA LEU A 82 21.15 1.28 15.15
C LEU A 82 20.80 2.51 15.98
N SER A 83 20.34 2.32 17.22
CA SER A 83 20.05 3.40 18.15
C SER A 83 21.27 4.28 18.40
N LEU A 84 22.43 3.68 18.61
CA LEU A 84 23.67 4.41 18.82
C LEU A 84 24.05 5.26 17.59
N ARG A 85 24.04 4.66 16.39
CA ARG A 85 24.33 5.35 15.13
C ARG A 85 23.36 6.49 14.86
N PHE A 86 22.07 6.25 15.09
CA PHE A 86 21.03 7.27 14.95
C PHE A 86 21.29 8.46 15.86
N ASN A 87 21.59 8.23 17.14
CA ASN A 87 21.78 9.29 18.11
C ASN A 87 23.09 10.07 17.92
N ILE A 88 24.14 9.42 17.42
CA ILE A 88 25.36 10.11 16.98
C ILE A 88 25.02 11.06 15.81
N ALA A 89 24.30 10.56 14.80
CA ALA A 89 23.89 11.39 13.67
C ALA A 89 22.95 12.52 14.09
N LEU A 90 21.98 12.25 14.97
CA LEU A 90 21.10 13.26 15.53
C LEU A 90 21.87 14.38 16.22
N GLY A 91 22.87 14.03 17.05
CA GLY A 91 23.73 15.02 17.72
C GLY A 91 24.53 15.88 16.73
N LEU A 92 25.07 15.26 15.67
CA LEU A 92 25.81 16.00 14.62
C LEU A 92 24.90 16.92 13.81
N VAL A 93 23.72 16.45 13.40
CA VAL A 93 22.74 17.25 12.66
C VAL A 93 22.23 18.41 13.53
N TYR A 94 21.92 18.13 14.79
CA TYR A 94 21.48 19.15 15.74
C TYR A 94 22.55 20.23 15.96
N ALA A 95 23.81 19.84 16.16
CA ALA A 95 24.92 20.79 16.25
C ALA A 95 25.06 21.63 14.97
N GLY A 96 24.92 21.05 13.80
CA GLY A 96 24.88 21.74 12.51
C GLY A 96 23.73 22.75 12.42
N CYS A 97 22.53 22.37 12.84
CA CYS A 97 21.37 23.27 12.88
C CYS A 97 21.59 24.44 13.81
N MET A 98 22.19 24.22 14.99
CA MET A 98 22.54 25.30 15.93
C MET A 98 23.55 26.30 15.35
N LEU A 99 24.58 25.78 14.66
CA LEU A 99 25.58 26.66 14.00
C LEU A 99 24.93 27.48 12.89
N LEU A 100 24.09 26.93 12.06
CA LEU A 100 23.40 27.63 10.97
C LEU A 100 22.43 28.69 11.48
N ALA A 101 21.70 28.37 12.55
CA ALA A 101 20.75 29.31 13.17
C ALA A 101 21.41 30.42 13.98
N LYS A 102 22.76 30.42 14.11
CA LYS A 102 23.50 31.33 15.01
C LYS A 102 22.89 31.40 16.41
N ALA A 103 22.38 30.25 16.87
CA ALA A 103 21.76 30.17 18.17
C ALA A 103 22.79 30.41 19.25
N THR A 104 22.53 31.36 20.13
CA THR A 104 23.43 31.79 21.23
C THR A 104 23.57 30.73 22.33
N MET A 105 22.95 29.55 22.14
CA MET A 105 22.87 28.45 23.10
C MET A 105 24.15 27.62 23.25
N LEU A 106 25.31 28.14 22.92
CA LEU A 106 26.60 27.52 23.22
C LEU A 106 26.85 27.32 24.73
N ASP A 107 26.05 27.95 25.58
CA ASP A 107 26.16 27.82 27.04
C ASP A 107 25.61 26.45 27.53
N SER A 108 24.85 25.74 26.74
CA SER A 108 24.36 24.40 27.09
C SER A 108 24.98 23.26 26.26
N ARG A 109 26.32 23.23 26.16
CA ARG A 109 27.07 22.09 25.58
C ARG A 109 26.64 20.77 26.20
N TYR A 110 26.39 20.78 27.50
CA TYR A 110 25.96 19.63 28.25
C TYR A 110 24.60 19.13 27.77
N PHE A 111 23.63 20.00 27.55
CA PHE A 111 22.30 19.63 27.07
C PHE A 111 22.35 19.02 25.66
N ALA A 112 23.13 19.62 24.75
CA ALA A 112 23.31 19.15 23.39
C ALA A 112 23.91 17.73 23.29
N VAL A 113 24.72 17.31 24.26
CA VAL A 113 25.29 15.98 24.34
C VAL A 113 24.40 15.04 25.16
N THR A 114 23.79 15.54 26.23
CA THR A 114 22.99 14.71 27.15
C THR A 114 21.70 14.21 26.49
N VAL A 115 21.04 15.02 25.65
CA VAL A 115 19.81 14.60 24.94
C VAL A 115 20.05 13.39 24.04
N PRO A 116 20.99 13.37 23.08
CA PRO A 116 21.27 12.20 22.29
C PRO A 116 21.77 11.02 23.11
N ALA A 117 22.54 11.25 24.17
CA ALA A 117 23.03 10.20 25.04
C ALA A 117 21.91 9.48 25.81
N VAL A 118 20.99 10.26 26.42
CA VAL A 118 19.80 9.72 27.09
C VAL A 118 18.89 9.01 26.11
N ASN A 119 18.67 9.61 24.93
CA ASN A 119 17.86 9.01 23.89
C ASN A 119 18.44 7.70 23.37
N ALA A 120 19.77 7.59 23.25
CA ALA A 120 20.43 6.34 22.84
C ALA A 120 20.15 5.17 23.80
N VAL A 121 19.96 5.47 25.09
CA VAL A 121 19.60 4.48 26.08
C VAL A 121 18.10 4.16 26.05
N LEU A 122 17.23 5.17 25.91
CA LEU A 122 15.78 4.99 25.98
C LEU A 122 15.19 4.38 24.71
N LEU A 123 15.78 4.65 23.56
CA LEU A 123 15.24 4.26 22.24
C LEU A 123 15.09 2.73 22.11
N PRO A 124 16.07 1.88 22.48
CA PRO A 124 15.91 0.42 22.41
C PRO A 124 14.77 -0.09 23.31
N PHE A 125 14.57 0.52 24.48
CA PHE A 125 13.44 0.14 25.36
C PHE A 125 12.10 0.53 24.76
N SER A 126 12.02 1.74 24.19
CA SER A 126 10.83 2.21 23.48
C SER A 126 10.48 1.26 22.33
N HIS A 127 11.48 0.88 21.52
CA HIS A 127 11.30 -0.07 20.42
C HIS A 127 10.91 -1.46 20.89
N ALA A 128 11.43 -1.94 22.01
CA ALA A 128 11.02 -3.23 22.58
C ALA A 128 9.53 -3.23 22.99
N ILE A 129 9.05 -2.12 23.56
CA ILE A 129 7.63 -1.94 23.90
C ILE A 129 6.80 -1.84 22.61
N LEU A 130 7.23 -0.99 21.69
CA LEU A 130 6.55 -0.79 20.40
C LEU A 130 6.43 -2.07 19.60
N LYS A 131 7.48 -2.90 19.56
CA LYS A 131 7.49 -4.21 18.91
C LYS A 131 6.38 -5.11 19.46
N ARG A 132 6.23 -5.18 20.79
CA ARG A 132 5.18 -5.97 21.43
C ARG A 132 3.78 -5.43 21.11
N LEU A 133 3.62 -4.11 21.11
CA LEU A 133 2.36 -3.45 20.77
C LEU A 133 1.99 -3.63 19.30
N LEU A 134 2.95 -3.46 18.38
CA LEU A 134 2.74 -3.66 16.94
C LEU A 134 2.27 -5.08 16.63
N ILE A 135 2.94 -6.10 17.18
CA ILE A 135 2.56 -7.50 16.98
C ILE A 135 1.12 -7.74 17.46
N ARG A 136 0.78 -7.22 18.64
CA ARG A 136 -0.56 -7.40 19.24
C ARG A 136 -1.64 -6.68 18.43
N PHE A 137 -1.36 -5.46 17.97
CA PHE A 137 -2.31 -4.60 17.26
C PHE A 137 -2.57 -5.07 15.83
N GLN A 138 -1.50 -5.41 15.09
CA GLN A 138 -1.61 -5.87 13.71
C GLN A 138 -2.33 -7.21 13.61
N ARG A 139 -2.15 -8.09 14.60
CA ARG A 139 -2.87 -9.36 14.70
C ARG A 139 -4.39 -9.16 14.88
N SER A 140 -4.79 -8.13 15.65
CA SER A 140 -6.21 -7.84 15.90
C SER A 140 -6.94 -7.21 14.70
N TRP A 141 -6.21 -6.62 13.75
CA TRP A 141 -6.79 -5.87 12.61
C TRP A 141 -6.77 -6.64 11.29
N GLY A 142 -6.35 -7.92 11.30
CA GLY A 142 -6.34 -8.76 10.10
C GLY A 142 -5.47 -8.22 8.96
N MET A 143 -4.40 -7.48 9.29
CA MET A 143 -3.44 -6.93 8.32
C MET A 143 -2.40 -7.98 7.91
N GLU A 144 -2.83 -9.22 7.78
CA GLU A 144 -1.97 -10.32 7.37
C GLU A 144 -1.80 -10.31 5.84
N THR A 145 -0.59 -10.61 5.40
CA THR A 145 -0.29 -10.88 3.99
C THR A 145 -0.78 -12.28 3.65
N LEU A 146 -1.64 -12.40 2.66
CA LEU A 146 -2.21 -13.67 2.24
C LEU A 146 -1.22 -14.40 1.32
N VAL A 147 -0.76 -15.56 1.74
CA VAL A 147 0.29 -16.33 1.07
C VAL A 147 -0.26 -17.62 0.51
N GLY A 148 -0.02 -17.86 -0.78
CA GLY A 148 -0.17 -19.16 -1.42
C GLY A 148 1.17 -19.90 -1.46
N VAL A 149 1.16 -21.23 -1.34
CA VAL A 149 2.38 -22.04 -1.41
C VAL A 149 2.23 -23.08 -2.51
N VAL A 150 3.21 -23.18 -3.40
CA VAL A 150 3.30 -24.19 -4.46
C VAL A 150 4.58 -25.00 -4.23
N THR A 151 4.45 -26.27 -3.91
CA THR A 151 5.61 -27.08 -3.50
C THR A 151 5.31 -28.59 -3.58
N THR A 152 6.26 -29.42 -3.17
CA THR A 152 6.06 -30.87 -2.96
C THR A 152 5.73 -31.18 -1.50
N SER A 153 5.20 -32.35 -1.21
CA SER A 153 4.73 -32.73 0.12
C SER A 153 5.85 -32.69 1.17
N ASP A 154 7.03 -33.21 0.84
CA ASP A 154 8.22 -33.24 1.69
C ASP A 154 8.77 -31.85 2.00
N ARG A 155 8.70 -30.93 1.05
CA ARG A 155 9.17 -29.55 1.21
C ARG A 155 8.15 -28.67 1.94
N ALA A 156 6.85 -28.94 1.78
CA ALA A 156 5.80 -28.25 2.47
C ALA A 156 5.97 -28.28 3.98
N GLU A 157 6.40 -29.43 4.52
CA GLU A 157 6.63 -29.63 5.95
C GLU A 157 7.73 -28.71 6.53
N ARG A 158 8.67 -28.28 5.70
CA ARG A 158 9.74 -27.35 6.11
C ARG A 158 9.36 -25.90 5.81
N LEU A 159 8.78 -25.66 4.63
CA LEU A 159 8.52 -24.31 4.13
C LEU A 159 7.38 -23.61 4.89
N ILE A 160 6.27 -24.32 5.14
CA ILE A 160 5.10 -23.73 5.80
C ILE A 160 5.41 -23.24 7.22
N PRO A 161 6.09 -24.02 8.11
CA PRO A 161 6.50 -23.52 9.40
C PRO A 161 7.43 -22.31 9.35
N GLU A 162 8.36 -22.27 8.39
CA GLU A 162 9.29 -21.14 8.20
C GLU A 162 8.54 -19.86 7.80
N ILE A 163 7.60 -19.95 6.84
CA ILE A 163 6.76 -18.80 6.47
C ILE A 163 5.94 -18.31 7.66
N ARG A 164 5.41 -19.23 8.49
CA ARG A 164 4.62 -18.90 9.68
C ARG A 164 5.42 -18.31 10.84
N LYS A 165 6.75 -18.43 10.87
CA LYS A 165 7.58 -17.68 11.82
C LYS A 165 7.40 -16.17 11.66
N ASP A 166 7.15 -15.71 10.43
CA ASP A 166 6.69 -14.35 10.20
C ASP A 166 5.18 -14.29 10.45
N TRP A 167 4.82 -13.88 11.67
CA TRP A 167 3.43 -13.75 12.13
C TRP A 167 2.56 -12.86 11.22
N SER A 168 3.15 -12.07 10.34
CA SER A 168 2.46 -11.20 9.39
C SER A 168 1.95 -11.93 8.15
N ARG A 169 2.44 -13.15 7.92
CA ARG A 169 2.10 -13.98 6.78
C ARG A 169 1.09 -15.04 7.20
N ARG A 170 0.00 -15.10 6.48
CA ARG A 170 -1.02 -16.12 6.64
C ARG A 170 -1.05 -17.02 5.42
N VAL A 171 -0.63 -18.27 5.58
CA VAL A 171 -0.74 -19.27 4.53
C VAL A 171 -2.21 -19.65 4.36
N VAL A 172 -2.79 -19.30 3.22
CA VAL A 172 -4.20 -19.51 2.89
C VAL A 172 -4.44 -20.91 2.36
N GLY A 173 -3.49 -21.42 1.59
CA GLY A 173 -3.57 -22.74 0.97
C GLY A 173 -2.25 -23.20 0.42
N VAL A 174 -2.17 -24.48 0.11
CA VAL A 174 -1.02 -25.09 -0.53
C VAL A 174 -1.47 -25.86 -1.78
N SER A 175 -0.68 -25.73 -2.84
CA SER A 175 -0.75 -26.60 -4.00
C SER A 175 0.41 -27.59 -3.93
N LEU A 176 0.11 -28.88 -4.03
CA LEU A 176 1.11 -29.94 -4.03
C LEU A 176 1.25 -30.52 -5.43
N LEU A 177 2.50 -30.54 -5.96
CA LEU A 177 2.80 -30.99 -7.31
C LEU A 177 2.51 -32.49 -7.53
N GLU A 178 2.68 -33.28 -6.47
CA GLU A 178 2.54 -34.75 -6.52
C GLU A 178 1.15 -35.20 -6.09
N ALA A 179 0.28 -34.26 -5.69
CA ALA A 179 -1.03 -34.63 -5.17
C ALA A 179 -1.97 -35.06 -6.26
N THR A 180 -2.70 -36.14 -5.98
CA THR A 180 -3.85 -36.54 -6.77
C THR A 180 -5.07 -35.69 -6.42
N PRO A 181 -6.09 -35.58 -7.28
CA PRO A 181 -7.33 -34.85 -6.98
C PRO A 181 -8.01 -35.27 -5.66
N ALA A 182 -7.79 -36.53 -5.22
CA ALA A 182 -8.28 -37.01 -3.93
C ALA A 182 -7.61 -36.39 -2.71
N ALA A 183 -6.43 -35.75 -2.87
CA ALA A 183 -5.73 -35.07 -1.79
C ALA A 183 -6.25 -33.63 -1.54
N ILE A 184 -7.09 -33.12 -2.44
CA ILE A 184 -7.72 -31.79 -2.26
C ILE A 184 -8.57 -31.80 -0.99
N SER A 185 -8.47 -30.74 -0.19
CA SER A 185 -9.08 -30.60 1.13
C SER A 185 -8.39 -31.36 2.28
N THR A 186 -7.33 -32.12 2.02
CA THR A 186 -6.45 -32.62 3.09
C THR A 186 -5.64 -31.49 3.70
N LYS A 187 -5.00 -31.72 4.84
CA LYS A 187 -4.19 -30.69 5.52
C LYS A 187 -2.74 -31.12 5.62
N VAL A 188 -1.84 -30.24 5.20
CA VAL A 188 -0.39 -30.36 5.39
C VAL A 188 0.05 -29.23 6.33
N CYS A 189 0.68 -29.57 7.45
CA CYS A 189 1.04 -28.61 8.51
C CYS A 189 -0.12 -27.72 8.97
N GLY A 190 -1.37 -28.26 8.92
CA GLY A 190 -2.57 -27.50 9.29
C GLY A 190 -3.03 -26.49 8.24
N VAL A 191 -2.47 -26.51 7.03
CA VAL A 191 -2.93 -25.75 5.84
C VAL A 191 -3.65 -26.70 4.90
N GLU A 192 -4.77 -26.24 4.34
CA GLU A 192 -5.58 -27.00 3.40
C GLU A 192 -4.89 -27.08 2.03
N VAL A 193 -4.86 -28.27 1.46
CA VAL A 193 -4.45 -28.49 0.07
C VAL A 193 -5.59 -28.01 -0.85
N LYS A 194 -5.35 -26.95 -1.60
CA LYS A 194 -6.34 -26.25 -2.43
C LYS A 194 -6.29 -26.66 -3.89
N ALA A 195 -5.12 -27.10 -4.36
CA ALA A 195 -4.90 -27.42 -5.75
C ALA A 195 -3.84 -28.50 -5.94
N THR A 196 -3.88 -29.16 -7.07
CA THR A 196 -2.82 -30.01 -7.63
C THR A 196 -1.98 -29.23 -8.63
N PHE A 197 -1.02 -29.87 -9.28
CA PHE A 197 -0.23 -29.25 -10.35
C PHE A 197 -1.08 -28.74 -11.51
N ASP A 198 -2.11 -29.48 -11.88
CA ASP A 198 -2.93 -29.12 -13.05
C ASP A 198 -3.84 -27.92 -12.76
N ASP A 199 -4.26 -27.74 -11.50
CA ASP A 199 -5.26 -26.75 -11.11
C ASP A 199 -4.70 -25.56 -10.33
N PHE A 200 -3.38 -25.52 -10.03
CA PHE A 200 -2.84 -24.51 -9.12
C PHE A 200 -2.98 -23.08 -9.65
N MET A 201 -2.84 -22.86 -10.95
CA MET A 201 -3.02 -21.53 -11.54
C MET A 201 -4.48 -21.08 -11.47
N ASP A 202 -5.44 -21.98 -11.65
CA ASP A 202 -6.85 -21.67 -11.50
C ASP A 202 -7.20 -21.32 -10.05
N TRP A 203 -6.58 -21.99 -9.10
CA TRP A 203 -6.71 -21.64 -7.68
C TRP A 203 -6.09 -20.24 -7.42
N ILE A 204 -4.88 -19.98 -7.88
CA ILE A 204 -4.21 -18.67 -7.72
C ILE A 204 -5.03 -17.54 -8.37
N ARG A 205 -5.67 -17.80 -9.52
CA ARG A 205 -6.53 -16.81 -10.18
C ARG A 205 -7.79 -16.47 -9.39
N ARG A 206 -8.34 -17.44 -8.64
CA ARG A 206 -9.61 -17.27 -7.89
C ARG A 206 -9.41 -16.75 -6.48
N GLU A 207 -8.29 -17.07 -5.86
CA GLU A 207 -7.99 -16.68 -4.48
C GLU A 207 -7.42 -15.25 -4.44
N ALA A 208 -7.73 -14.53 -3.36
CA ALA A 208 -7.14 -13.19 -3.12
C ALA A 208 -5.79 -13.35 -2.41
N LEU A 209 -4.73 -13.57 -3.18
CA LEU A 209 -3.37 -13.71 -2.67
C LEU A 209 -2.58 -12.39 -2.83
N ASP A 210 -1.65 -12.16 -1.93
CA ASP A 210 -0.68 -11.07 -2.00
C ASP A 210 0.71 -11.60 -2.45
N GLU A 211 1.11 -12.77 -1.92
CA GLU A 211 2.39 -13.42 -2.18
C GLU A 211 2.18 -14.90 -2.55
N VAL A 212 3.04 -15.41 -3.40
CA VAL A 212 3.10 -16.86 -3.74
C VAL A 212 4.53 -17.34 -3.54
N TYR A 213 4.68 -18.38 -2.73
CA TYR A 213 5.96 -19.08 -2.51
C TYR A 213 6.01 -20.33 -3.36
N VAL A 214 7.01 -20.41 -4.23
CA VAL A 214 7.23 -21.55 -5.10
C VAL A 214 8.56 -22.21 -4.70
N ASP A 215 8.49 -23.43 -4.17
CA ASP A 215 9.66 -24.26 -3.83
C ASP A 215 9.49 -25.65 -4.48
N VAL A 216 10.02 -25.76 -5.67
CA VAL A 216 9.87 -26.95 -6.51
C VAL A 216 11.23 -27.60 -6.77
N PRO A 217 11.33 -28.91 -7.07
CA PRO A 217 12.55 -29.55 -7.52
C PRO A 217 13.12 -28.89 -8.77
N MET A 218 14.46 -28.90 -8.93
CA MET A 218 15.12 -28.29 -10.10
C MET A 218 14.65 -28.87 -11.42
N ASP A 219 14.38 -30.16 -11.46
CA ASP A 219 13.92 -30.87 -12.65
C ASP A 219 12.52 -30.41 -13.11
N SER A 220 11.73 -29.89 -12.16
CA SER A 220 10.42 -29.30 -12.42
C SER A 220 10.49 -27.79 -12.66
N GLY A 221 11.62 -27.16 -12.34
CA GLY A 221 11.76 -25.69 -12.32
C GLY A 221 11.58 -25.04 -13.68
N GLU A 222 12.06 -25.66 -14.77
CA GLU A 222 11.86 -25.17 -16.13
C GLU A 222 10.38 -25.13 -16.54
N SER A 223 9.59 -26.06 -16.08
CA SER A 223 8.15 -26.11 -16.33
C SER A 223 7.37 -24.98 -15.66
N PHE A 224 7.95 -24.33 -14.66
CA PHE A 224 7.34 -23.22 -13.92
C PHE A 224 7.59 -21.83 -14.53
N ILE A 225 8.54 -21.69 -15.44
CA ILE A 225 8.89 -20.36 -16.02
C ILE A 225 7.68 -19.66 -16.65
N PRO A 226 6.82 -20.32 -17.47
CA PRO A 226 5.62 -19.67 -18.02
C PRO A 226 4.64 -19.21 -16.96
N TYR A 227 4.49 -19.98 -15.89
CA TYR A 227 3.58 -19.66 -14.79
C TYR A 227 4.10 -18.49 -13.92
N LEU A 228 5.43 -18.34 -13.81
CA LEU A 228 6.02 -17.19 -13.11
C LEU A 228 5.69 -15.89 -13.82
N ASP A 229 5.80 -15.86 -15.14
CA ASP A 229 5.45 -14.70 -15.97
C ASP A 229 3.95 -14.37 -15.83
N GLU A 230 3.10 -15.38 -15.84
CA GLU A 230 1.66 -15.20 -15.64
C GLU A 230 1.33 -14.65 -14.24
N MET A 231 1.92 -15.20 -13.18
CA MET A 231 1.73 -14.70 -11.81
C MET A 231 2.23 -13.25 -11.65
N GLU A 232 3.39 -12.93 -12.27
CA GLU A 232 3.91 -11.55 -12.31
C GLU A 232 2.95 -10.62 -13.05
N SER A 233 2.37 -11.07 -14.16
CA SER A 233 1.38 -10.29 -14.93
C SER A 233 0.10 -10.02 -14.14
N MET A 234 -0.28 -10.89 -13.21
CA MET A 234 -1.40 -10.68 -12.28
C MET A 234 -1.07 -9.68 -11.15
N GLY A 235 0.18 -9.25 -11.03
CA GLY A 235 0.62 -8.34 -9.97
C GLY A 235 0.91 -8.99 -8.64
N LEU A 236 1.08 -10.31 -8.60
CA LEU A 236 1.47 -11.05 -7.40
C LEU A 236 2.97 -10.92 -7.14
N THR A 237 3.35 -10.93 -5.86
CA THR A 237 4.74 -11.08 -5.48
C THR A 237 5.08 -12.56 -5.42
N VAL A 238 5.98 -13.02 -6.28
CA VAL A 238 6.39 -14.41 -6.35
C VAL A 238 7.76 -14.61 -5.73
N HIS A 239 7.85 -15.50 -4.75
CA HIS A 239 9.07 -15.94 -4.11
C HIS A 239 9.46 -17.31 -4.64
N PHE A 240 10.31 -17.34 -5.64
CA PHE A 240 10.77 -18.59 -6.24
C PHE A 240 12.10 -19.02 -5.61
N ARG A 241 12.08 -20.17 -4.92
CA ARG A 241 13.29 -20.73 -4.33
C ARG A 241 14.11 -21.45 -5.38
N LEU A 242 15.36 -21.04 -5.51
CA LEU A 242 16.35 -21.63 -6.39
C LEU A 242 17.46 -22.28 -5.55
N PRO A 243 17.46 -23.62 -5.34
CA PRO A 243 18.47 -24.30 -4.54
C PRO A 243 19.90 -24.15 -5.11
N LEU A 244 20.02 -23.85 -6.41
CA LEU A 244 21.28 -23.54 -7.05
C LEU A 244 21.90 -22.25 -6.48
N LEU A 245 21.11 -21.25 -6.12
CA LEU A 245 21.62 -20.01 -5.53
C LEU A 245 22.18 -20.24 -4.14
N ASP A 246 21.65 -21.17 -3.36
CA ASP A 246 22.19 -21.57 -2.07
C ASP A 246 23.64 -22.10 -2.24
N ARG A 247 23.85 -22.92 -3.27
CA ARG A 247 25.21 -23.45 -3.61
C ARG A 247 26.17 -22.40 -4.19
N ILE A 248 25.64 -21.46 -4.98
CA ILE A 248 26.46 -20.38 -5.56
C ILE A 248 26.86 -19.39 -4.46
N GLU A 249 26.00 -19.09 -3.50
CA GLU A 249 26.33 -18.21 -2.37
C GLU A 249 27.38 -18.85 -1.47
N GLU A 250 27.31 -20.18 -1.23
CA GLU A 250 28.34 -20.93 -0.51
C GLU A 250 29.69 -20.97 -1.24
N ALA A 251 29.66 -20.96 -2.58
CA ALA A 251 30.86 -21.05 -3.41
C ALA A 251 31.51 -19.69 -3.76
N CYS A 252 30.70 -18.61 -3.76
CA CYS A 252 31.12 -17.28 -4.17
C CYS A 252 31.01 -16.30 -3.02
N CYS A 253 32.11 -16.07 -2.30
CA CYS A 253 32.16 -15.04 -1.24
C CYS A 253 32.11 -13.59 -1.74
N ASP A 254 31.82 -13.34 -3.01
CA ASP A 254 31.77 -12.00 -3.61
C ASP A 254 30.31 -11.55 -3.78
N GLU A 255 29.84 -10.67 -2.87
CA GLU A 255 28.51 -10.06 -2.90
C GLU A 255 28.20 -9.25 -4.19
N THR A 256 29.23 -8.92 -4.97
CA THR A 256 29.08 -8.03 -6.14
C THR A 256 28.62 -8.73 -7.42
N SER A 257 28.75 -10.04 -7.55
CA SER A 257 28.40 -10.76 -8.78
C SER A 257 26.91 -11.13 -8.88
N VAL A 258 26.23 -11.26 -7.78
CA VAL A 258 24.77 -11.62 -7.72
C VAL A 258 23.86 -10.39 -7.87
N ALA A 259 24.37 -9.20 -7.61
CA ALA A 259 23.62 -7.93 -7.68
C ALA A 259 23.21 -7.49 -9.11
N ARG A 260 23.59 -8.22 -10.16
CA ARG A 260 23.25 -7.88 -11.56
C ARG A 260 21.95 -8.47 -12.08
N LEU A 261 21.27 -9.30 -11.30
CA LEU A 261 19.92 -9.73 -11.65
C LEU A 261 18.95 -8.55 -11.38
N SER A 262 18.20 -8.15 -12.38
CA SER A 262 17.23 -7.03 -12.32
C SER A 262 16.04 -7.29 -11.37
N ARG A 263 16.08 -8.36 -10.60
CA ARG A 263 15.07 -8.82 -9.63
C ARG A 263 15.76 -9.03 -8.30
N SER A 264 15.08 -8.71 -7.19
CA SER A 264 15.73 -8.76 -5.89
C SER A 264 15.97 -10.20 -5.43
N LEU A 265 17.22 -10.48 -5.07
CA LEU A 265 17.60 -11.69 -4.36
C LEU A 265 17.51 -11.43 -2.86
N GLY A 266 16.98 -12.37 -2.11
CA GLY A 266 16.84 -12.24 -0.68
C GLY A 266 16.86 -13.59 0.03
N ARG A 267 16.87 -13.54 1.37
CA ARG A 267 16.68 -14.73 2.21
C ARG A 267 15.27 -14.71 2.80
N CYS A 268 14.54 -15.79 2.63
CA CYS A 268 13.25 -15.98 3.26
C CYS A 268 13.03 -17.49 3.53
N ALA A 269 12.37 -17.80 4.65
CA ALA A 269 12.05 -19.17 5.03
C ALA A 269 13.25 -20.13 5.00
N GLY A 270 14.42 -19.66 5.46
CA GLY A 270 15.64 -20.46 5.57
C GLY A 270 16.37 -20.74 4.26
N GLY A 271 16.02 -20.09 3.14
CA GLY A 271 16.69 -20.28 1.85
C GLY A 271 16.86 -18.99 1.05
N ASN A 272 17.72 -19.02 0.03
CA ASN A 272 17.87 -17.94 -0.92
C ASN A 272 16.69 -17.96 -1.90
N ILE A 273 16.06 -16.83 -2.11
CA ILE A 273 14.90 -16.66 -2.99
C ILE A 273 15.14 -15.55 -3.99
N VAL A 274 14.59 -15.71 -5.17
CA VAL A 274 14.41 -14.63 -6.14
C VAL A 274 13.00 -14.08 -5.95
N THR A 275 12.90 -12.83 -5.58
CA THR A 275 11.59 -12.15 -5.49
C THR A 275 11.34 -11.45 -6.81
N MET A 276 10.25 -11.84 -7.46
CA MET A 276 9.71 -11.21 -8.65
C MET A 276 8.43 -10.47 -8.26
N GLY A 277 8.29 -9.25 -8.70
CA GLY A 277 7.10 -8.48 -8.38
C GLY A 277 6.93 -7.29 -9.30
N THR A 278 5.77 -6.66 -9.22
CA THR A 278 5.53 -5.36 -9.86
C THR A 278 6.44 -4.30 -9.25
N VAL A 279 6.71 -3.22 -10.01
CA VAL A 279 7.54 -2.10 -9.55
C VAL A 279 7.03 -1.60 -8.20
N GLU A 280 7.87 -1.77 -7.18
CA GLU A 280 7.56 -1.27 -5.83
C GLU A 280 7.78 0.24 -5.78
N LEU A 281 6.71 0.96 -5.43
CA LEU A 281 6.84 2.37 -5.08
C LEU A 281 7.66 2.49 -3.80
N GLN A 282 8.66 3.34 -3.80
CA GLN A 282 9.44 3.62 -2.58
C GLN A 282 8.51 4.17 -1.49
N LEU A 283 8.81 3.91 -0.22
CA LEU A 283 7.99 4.33 0.90
C LEU A 283 7.70 5.84 0.88
N ARG A 284 8.72 6.66 0.58
CA ARG A 284 8.58 8.12 0.42
C ARG A 284 7.52 8.50 -0.61
N ASP A 285 7.48 7.80 -1.75
CA ASP A 285 6.56 8.08 -2.85
C ASP A 285 5.12 7.72 -2.46
N GLN A 286 4.96 6.63 -1.71
CA GLN A 286 3.66 6.22 -1.18
C GLN A 286 3.15 7.18 -0.10
N ILE A 287 4.03 7.69 0.77
CA ILE A 287 3.68 8.73 1.75
C ILE A 287 3.27 10.00 1.02
N ALA A 288 4.08 10.46 0.05
CA ALA A 288 3.78 11.65 -0.73
C ALA A 288 2.45 11.52 -1.47
N LYS A 289 2.19 10.36 -2.12
CA LYS A 289 0.91 10.06 -2.75
C LYS A 289 -0.24 10.10 -1.74
N ARG A 290 -0.07 9.49 -0.57
CA ARG A 290 -1.12 9.48 0.46
C ARG A 290 -1.39 10.87 1.03
N CYS A 291 -0.36 11.68 1.24
CA CYS A 291 -0.52 13.08 1.64
C CYS A 291 -1.31 13.87 0.59
N MET A 292 -0.96 13.73 -0.69
CA MET A 292 -1.71 14.34 -1.79
C MET A 292 -3.18 13.86 -1.82
N ASP A 293 -3.42 12.56 -1.66
CA ASP A 293 -4.76 11.97 -1.61
C ASP A 293 -5.59 12.55 -0.47
N VAL A 294 -5.02 12.65 0.74
CA VAL A 294 -5.71 13.18 1.91
C VAL A 294 -6.01 14.67 1.74
N VAL A 295 -5.02 15.46 1.36
CA VAL A 295 -5.19 16.92 1.16
C VAL A 295 -6.25 17.18 0.08
N GLY A 296 -6.12 16.53 -1.07
CA GLY A 296 -7.09 16.72 -2.15
C GLY A 296 -8.49 16.18 -1.81
N ALA A 297 -8.59 15.09 -1.06
CA ALA A 297 -9.88 14.56 -0.62
C ALA A 297 -10.55 15.45 0.43
N VAL A 298 -9.79 16.07 1.34
CA VAL A 298 -10.34 17.07 2.28
C VAL A 298 -10.91 18.26 1.51
N ILE A 299 -10.15 18.82 0.56
CA ILE A 299 -10.62 19.91 -0.29
C ILE A 299 -11.86 19.46 -1.09
N GLY A 300 -11.79 18.26 -1.69
CA GLY A 300 -12.90 17.66 -2.42
C GLY A 300 -14.18 17.51 -1.56
N CYS A 301 -14.05 17.05 -0.32
CA CYS A 301 -15.18 16.94 0.61
C CYS A 301 -15.78 18.31 0.95
N ILE A 302 -14.95 19.31 1.24
CA ILE A 302 -15.42 20.68 1.55
C ILE A 302 -16.25 21.24 0.39
N ILE A 303 -15.81 21.03 -0.86
CA ILE A 303 -16.53 21.47 -2.05
C ILE A 303 -17.78 20.60 -2.29
N SER A 304 -17.68 19.29 -2.07
CA SER A 304 -18.75 18.35 -2.39
C SER A 304 -19.96 18.45 -1.48
N ILE A 305 -19.77 18.72 -0.18
CA ILE A 305 -20.87 18.76 0.79
C ILE A 305 -21.97 19.76 0.38
N PRO A 306 -21.69 21.04 0.10
CA PRO A 306 -22.72 22.00 -0.33
C PRO A 306 -23.37 21.62 -1.67
N ILE A 307 -22.59 21.11 -2.64
CA ILE A 307 -23.12 20.69 -3.94
C ILE A 307 -24.10 19.51 -3.75
N ILE A 308 -23.71 18.51 -2.96
CA ILE A 308 -24.55 17.36 -2.64
C ILE A 308 -25.83 17.82 -1.94
N ALA A 309 -25.76 18.76 -1.00
CA ALA A 309 -26.94 19.29 -0.29
C ALA A 309 -27.94 19.94 -1.27
N VAL A 310 -27.48 20.74 -2.21
CA VAL A 310 -28.31 21.38 -3.23
C VAL A 310 -28.94 20.35 -4.17
N VAL A 311 -28.15 19.38 -4.67
CA VAL A 311 -28.60 18.36 -5.64
C VAL A 311 -29.49 17.31 -4.99
N ALA A 312 -29.38 17.09 -3.69
CA ALA A 312 -30.20 16.13 -2.96
C ALA A 312 -31.71 16.44 -3.03
N ILE A 313 -32.10 17.72 -3.08
CA ILE A 313 -33.47 18.13 -3.13
C ILE A 313 -34.15 17.66 -4.42
N PRO A 314 -33.74 18.10 -5.62
CA PRO A 314 -34.38 17.68 -6.86
C PRO A 314 -34.25 16.15 -7.10
N LEU A 315 -33.17 15.52 -6.65
CA LEU A 315 -32.99 14.09 -6.79
C LEU A 315 -33.99 13.28 -5.96
N LYS A 316 -34.28 13.70 -4.71
CA LYS A 316 -35.32 13.09 -3.88
C LYS A 316 -36.73 13.35 -4.37
N LEU A 317 -36.99 14.53 -4.96
CA LEU A 317 -38.29 14.86 -5.53
C LEU A 317 -38.58 14.03 -6.78
N GLU A 318 -37.60 13.80 -7.65
CA GLU A 318 -37.77 13.00 -8.87
C GLU A 318 -37.90 11.49 -8.58
N SER A 319 -37.07 10.98 -7.66
CA SER A 319 -37.06 9.55 -7.33
C SER A 319 -36.97 9.33 -5.82
N PRO A 320 -38.11 9.02 -5.14
CA PRO A 320 -38.12 8.73 -3.71
C PRO A 320 -37.20 7.54 -3.35
N GLY A 321 -36.45 7.66 -2.24
CA GLY A 321 -35.55 6.62 -1.75
C GLY A 321 -34.19 7.14 -1.24
N PRO A 322 -33.18 6.27 -1.05
CA PRO A 322 -31.88 6.65 -0.51
C PRO A 322 -31.13 7.60 -1.46
N LEU A 323 -30.47 8.61 -0.90
CA LEU A 323 -29.67 9.58 -1.67
C LEU A 323 -28.40 8.97 -2.24
N PHE A 324 -27.74 8.15 -1.42
CA PHE A 324 -26.50 7.48 -1.78
C PHE A 324 -26.76 6.08 -2.30
N PHE A 325 -26.04 5.74 -3.36
CA PHE A 325 -25.95 4.40 -3.90
C PHE A 325 -24.60 3.79 -3.51
N LYS A 326 -24.63 2.57 -3.00
CA LYS A 326 -23.45 1.84 -2.57
C LYS A 326 -23.29 0.62 -3.46
N GLN A 327 -22.10 0.49 -4.09
CA GLN A 327 -21.82 -0.63 -4.99
C GLN A 327 -20.53 -1.35 -4.59
N LYS A 328 -20.60 -2.68 -4.55
CA LYS A 328 -19.42 -3.51 -4.31
C LYS A 328 -18.54 -3.51 -5.56
N ARG A 329 -17.27 -3.19 -5.36
CA ARG A 329 -16.25 -3.11 -6.40
C ARG A 329 -15.01 -3.90 -5.99
N VAL A 330 -14.15 -4.18 -6.97
CA VAL A 330 -12.88 -4.85 -6.75
C VAL A 330 -11.78 -3.79 -6.74
N GLY A 331 -11.02 -3.77 -5.67
CA GLY A 331 -9.90 -2.88 -5.44
C GLY A 331 -8.57 -3.59 -5.63
N ARG A 332 -7.56 -3.02 -4.98
CA ARG A 332 -6.19 -3.51 -5.08
C ARG A 332 -6.07 -5.00 -4.71
N ASN A 333 -5.33 -5.75 -5.53
CA ASN A 333 -5.05 -7.19 -5.37
C ASN A 333 -6.33 -8.04 -5.24
N GLY A 334 -7.42 -7.64 -5.92
CA GLY A 334 -8.67 -8.39 -5.91
C GLY A 334 -9.53 -8.22 -4.66
N ARG A 335 -9.15 -7.35 -3.71
CA ARG A 335 -9.91 -7.12 -2.47
C ARG A 335 -11.18 -6.33 -2.74
N TYR A 336 -12.27 -6.77 -2.14
CA TYR A 336 -13.57 -6.11 -2.30
C TYR A 336 -13.68 -4.88 -1.39
N PHE A 337 -14.27 -3.81 -1.92
CA PHE A 337 -14.65 -2.64 -1.17
C PHE A 337 -15.95 -2.07 -1.70
N TYR A 338 -16.48 -1.03 -1.06
CA TYR A 338 -17.69 -0.36 -1.50
C TYR A 338 -17.39 1.07 -1.92
N ILE A 339 -17.83 1.43 -3.14
CA ILE A 339 -17.84 2.83 -3.58
C ILE A 339 -19.17 3.47 -3.25
N HIS A 340 -19.13 4.77 -2.97
CA HIS A 340 -20.30 5.59 -2.72
C HIS A 340 -20.51 6.57 -3.89
N LYS A 341 -21.74 6.62 -4.39
CA LYS A 341 -22.17 7.55 -5.46
C LYS A 341 -23.50 8.17 -5.08
N LEU A 342 -23.86 9.29 -5.70
CA LEU A 342 -25.23 9.74 -5.67
C LEU A 342 -26.07 8.84 -6.60
N ARG A 343 -27.30 8.56 -6.19
CA ARG A 343 -28.20 7.74 -6.96
C ARG A 343 -28.69 8.51 -8.20
N SER A 344 -28.20 8.14 -9.37
CA SER A 344 -28.56 8.73 -10.66
C SER A 344 -29.61 7.93 -11.44
N MET A 345 -30.01 6.78 -10.91
CA MET A 345 -30.93 5.83 -11.55
C MET A 345 -32.16 5.56 -10.67
N TYR A 346 -33.23 5.05 -11.28
CA TYR A 346 -34.39 4.55 -10.56
C TYR A 346 -34.05 3.38 -9.66
N VAL A 347 -34.91 3.10 -8.66
CA VAL A 347 -34.63 2.09 -7.63
C VAL A 347 -34.55 0.66 -8.22
N ASP A 348 -35.28 0.40 -9.31
CA ASP A 348 -35.34 -0.89 -10.01
C ASP A 348 -34.28 -1.08 -11.10
N ALA A 349 -33.32 -0.13 -11.21
CA ALA A 349 -32.31 -0.09 -12.28
C ALA A 349 -31.44 -1.35 -12.38
N GLU A 350 -31.10 -1.99 -11.25
CA GLU A 350 -30.27 -3.19 -11.23
C GLU A 350 -31.02 -4.40 -11.79
N ALA A 351 -32.32 -4.53 -11.53
CA ALA A 351 -33.15 -5.59 -12.08
C ALA A 351 -33.25 -5.48 -13.61
N ARG A 352 -33.39 -4.26 -14.15
CA ARG A 352 -33.45 -3.98 -15.59
C ARG A 352 -32.13 -4.11 -16.33
N LYS A 353 -31.00 -4.16 -15.62
CA LYS A 353 -29.67 -4.26 -16.25
C LYS A 353 -29.52 -5.50 -17.13
N LYS A 354 -30.09 -6.64 -16.68
CA LYS A 354 -29.99 -7.91 -17.42
C LYS A 354 -30.67 -7.86 -18.79
N GLU A 355 -31.79 -7.14 -18.88
CA GLU A 355 -32.57 -7.00 -20.12
C GLU A 355 -31.85 -6.08 -21.13
N LEU A 356 -31.04 -5.13 -20.65
CA LEU A 356 -30.32 -4.15 -21.48
C LEU A 356 -28.92 -4.59 -21.89
N MET A 357 -28.42 -5.74 -21.41
CA MET A 357 -27.09 -6.23 -21.77
C MET A 357 -26.88 -6.44 -23.25
N ALA A 358 -27.94 -6.76 -23.99
CA ALA A 358 -27.89 -6.92 -25.47
C ALA A 358 -27.65 -5.60 -26.22
N GLN A 359 -27.81 -4.45 -25.55
CA GLN A 359 -27.65 -3.11 -26.12
C GLN A 359 -26.34 -2.44 -25.64
N ASN A 360 -25.36 -3.24 -25.21
CA ASN A 360 -24.06 -2.72 -24.81
C ASN A 360 -23.30 -2.15 -26.01
N GLU A 361 -22.82 -0.91 -25.88
CA GLU A 361 -22.06 -0.17 -26.91
C GLU A 361 -20.56 -0.44 -26.86
N MET A 362 -20.07 -1.07 -25.77
CA MET A 362 -18.64 -1.40 -25.64
C MET A 362 -18.33 -2.81 -26.07
N ASN A 363 -17.22 -2.95 -26.75
CA ASN A 363 -16.61 -4.25 -27.01
C ASN A 363 -15.85 -4.68 -25.74
N GLY A 364 -16.26 -5.79 -25.11
CA GLY A 364 -15.60 -6.36 -23.95
C GLY A 364 -16.42 -6.32 -22.66
N LEU A 365 -15.70 -6.26 -21.53
CA LEU A 365 -16.27 -6.55 -20.20
C LEU A 365 -17.04 -5.38 -19.57
N MET A 366 -16.90 -4.18 -20.08
CA MET A 366 -17.55 -2.99 -19.53
C MET A 366 -18.92 -2.78 -20.18
N PHE A 367 -19.89 -2.34 -19.35
CA PHE A 367 -21.21 -1.94 -19.85
C PHE A 367 -21.29 -0.43 -20.04
N LYS A 368 -21.64 0.00 -21.26
CA LYS A 368 -21.91 1.39 -21.59
C LYS A 368 -23.11 1.45 -22.52
N MET A 369 -23.98 2.43 -22.28
CA MET A 369 -25.14 2.72 -23.09
C MET A 369 -25.39 4.24 -23.05
N GLU A 370 -25.47 4.90 -24.22
CA GLU A 370 -25.56 6.37 -24.31
C GLU A 370 -26.91 6.88 -23.75
N ASP A 371 -28.01 6.27 -24.15
CA ASP A 371 -29.36 6.61 -23.66
C ASP A 371 -29.92 5.52 -22.74
N ASP A 372 -29.32 5.35 -21.56
CA ASP A 372 -29.75 4.37 -20.58
C ASP A 372 -31.11 4.76 -19.95
N PRO A 373 -32.21 4.02 -20.22
CA PRO A 373 -33.56 4.35 -19.74
C PRO A 373 -33.72 4.24 -18.23
N ARG A 374 -32.73 3.71 -17.52
CA ARG A 374 -32.70 3.58 -16.06
C ARG A 374 -32.30 4.88 -15.38
N VAL A 375 -31.74 5.85 -16.12
CA VAL A 375 -31.22 7.12 -15.60
C VAL A 375 -32.35 8.14 -15.51
N THR A 376 -32.48 8.79 -14.34
CA THR A 376 -33.47 9.86 -14.13
C THR A 376 -33.05 11.15 -14.85
N LYS A 377 -33.93 12.13 -15.02
CA LYS A 377 -33.61 13.41 -15.67
C LYS A 377 -32.54 14.18 -14.89
N VAL A 378 -32.70 14.27 -13.55
CA VAL A 378 -31.66 14.82 -12.67
C VAL A 378 -30.42 13.94 -12.71
N GLY A 379 -30.60 12.62 -12.81
CA GLY A 379 -29.52 11.65 -12.99
C GLY A 379 -28.66 11.90 -14.21
N LYS A 380 -29.27 12.23 -15.38
CA LYS A 380 -28.54 12.62 -16.60
C LYS A 380 -27.65 13.86 -16.34
N PHE A 381 -28.18 14.86 -15.65
CA PHE A 381 -27.42 16.07 -15.32
C PHE A 381 -26.24 15.78 -14.40
N ILE A 382 -26.45 15.04 -13.28
CA ILE A 382 -25.37 14.78 -12.32
C ILE A 382 -24.30 13.85 -12.88
N ARG A 383 -24.64 12.92 -13.79
CA ARG A 383 -23.67 12.08 -14.51
C ARG A 383 -22.85 12.89 -15.50
N ARG A 384 -23.51 13.76 -16.29
CA ARG A 384 -22.85 14.65 -17.24
C ARG A 384 -21.85 15.58 -16.56
N THR A 385 -22.13 16.02 -15.33
CA THR A 385 -21.26 16.90 -14.55
C THR A 385 -20.36 16.15 -13.58
N SER A 386 -20.41 14.81 -13.57
CA SER A 386 -19.69 13.92 -12.62
C SER A 386 -19.98 14.23 -11.14
N ILE A 387 -21.06 14.91 -10.84
CA ILE A 387 -21.53 15.22 -9.46
C ILE A 387 -21.90 13.92 -8.73
N ASP A 388 -22.35 12.89 -9.44
CA ASP A 388 -22.66 11.58 -8.88
C ASP A 388 -21.44 10.90 -8.23
N GLU A 389 -20.23 11.27 -8.60
CA GLU A 389 -18.99 10.70 -8.09
C GLU A 389 -18.41 11.44 -6.88
N LEU A 390 -18.93 12.62 -6.53
CA LEU A 390 -18.42 13.43 -5.40
C LEU A 390 -18.35 12.68 -4.05
N PRO A 391 -19.26 11.75 -3.70
CA PRO A 391 -19.14 10.99 -2.46
C PRO A 391 -17.87 10.13 -2.37
N GLN A 392 -17.21 9.82 -3.50
CA GLN A 392 -15.96 9.03 -3.50
C GLN A 392 -14.78 9.75 -2.83
N PHE A 393 -14.84 11.08 -2.64
CA PHE A 393 -13.82 11.76 -1.82
C PHE A 393 -13.78 11.24 -0.38
N PHE A 394 -14.91 10.79 0.18
CA PHE A 394 -14.93 10.11 1.47
C PHE A 394 -14.27 8.73 1.40
N ASP A 395 -14.40 8.00 0.28
CA ASP A 395 -13.75 6.71 0.08
C ASP A 395 -12.22 6.88 -0.01
N VAL A 396 -11.75 8.01 -0.58
CA VAL A 396 -10.33 8.38 -0.59
C VAL A 396 -9.84 8.71 0.81
N LEU A 397 -10.59 9.49 1.61
CA LEU A 397 -10.21 9.79 3.01
C LEU A 397 -10.11 8.52 3.84
N ARG A 398 -11.06 7.60 3.67
CA ARG A 398 -11.06 6.29 4.35
C ARG A 398 -9.86 5.44 3.92
N GLY A 399 -9.31 5.67 2.73
CA GLY A 399 -8.17 4.95 2.18
C GLY A 399 -8.54 3.75 1.31
N ASP A 400 -9.80 3.55 1.00
CA ASP A 400 -10.28 2.52 0.09
C ASP A 400 -9.95 2.88 -1.37
N MET A 401 -9.90 4.19 -1.68
CA MET A 401 -9.55 4.74 -2.98
C MET A 401 -8.38 5.74 -2.89
N SER A 402 -7.91 6.18 -4.04
CA SER A 402 -6.97 7.27 -4.27
C SER A 402 -7.67 8.35 -5.13
N LEU A 403 -7.14 9.56 -5.18
CA LEU A 403 -7.60 10.56 -6.16
C LEU A 403 -7.33 10.09 -7.58
N VAL A 404 -6.09 9.63 -7.84
CA VAL A 404 -5.65 9.12 -9.14
C VAL A 404 -5.32 7.64 -9.04
N GLY A 405 -5.86 6.83 -9.92
CA GLY A 405 -5.65 5.39 -9.96
C GLY A 405 -6.41 4.73 -11.11
N THR A 406 -6.42 3.41 -11.14
CA THR A 406 -7.18 2.64 -12.12
C THR A 406 -8.67 2.60 -11.75
N ARG A 407 -9.55 2.46 -12.75
CA ARG A 407 -10.99 2.33 -12.48
C ARG A 407 -11.29 1.01 -11.78
N PRO A 408 -11.99 1.00 -10.63
CA PRO A 408 -12.36 -0.24 -9.97
C PRO A 408 -13.44 -1.00 -10.78
N PRO A 409 -13.19 -2.25 -11.20
CA PRO A 409 -14.17 -3.07 -11.88
C PRO A 409 -15.33 -3.47 -10.95
N THR A 410 -16.46 -3.80 -11.55
CA THR A 410 -17.54 -4.51 -10.85
C THR A 410 -17.10 -5.95 -10.54
N VAL A 411 -17.81 -6.61 -9.63
CA VAL A 411 -17.56 -8.02 -9.31
C VAL A 411 -17.76 -8.91 -10.53
N ASP A 412 -18.75 -8.59 -11.39
CA ASP A 412 -19.04 -9.37 -12.57
C ASP A 412 -18.02 -9.15 -13.69
N GLU A 413 -17.52 -7.93 -13.88
CA GLU A 413 -16.39 -7.66 -14.78
C GLU A 413 -15.15 -8.44 -14.32
N TYR A 414 -14.83 -8.42 -13.02
CA TYR A 414 -13.65 -9.08 -12.47
C TYR A 414 -13.68 -10.61 -12.63
N LYS A 415 -14.84 -11.24 -12.52
CA LYS A 415 -14.99 -12.70 -12.74
C LYS A 415 -14.59 -13.14 -14.14
N GLN A 416 -14.64 -12.22 -15.11
CA GLN A 416 -14.34 -12.47 -16.50
C GLN A 416 -12.91 -12.00 -16.87
N TYR A 417 -12.12 -11.49 -15.89
CA TYR A 417 -10.76 -11.04 -16.14
C TYR A 417 -9.83 -12.21 -16.43
N GLU A 418 -9.09 -12.07 -17.49
CA GLU A 418 -7.91 -12.89 -17.78
C GLU A 418 -6.72 -12.44 -16.89
N SER A 419 -5.64 -13.22 -16.90
CA SER A 419 -4.49 -12.99 -16.03
C SER A 419 -3.88 -11.60 -16.21
N HIS A 420 -3.67 -11.16 -17.46
CA HIS A 420 -3.07 -9.85 -17.76
C HIS A 420 -3.96 -8.67 -17.36
N HIS A 421 -5.29 -8.84 -17.35
CA HIS A 421 -6.22 -7.81 -16.86
C HIS A 421 -6.03 -7.52 -15.37
N LYS A 422 -5.59 -8.51 -14.57
CA LYS A 422 -5.45 -8.36 -13.11
C LYS A 422 -4.32 -7.41 -12.73
N ARG A 423 -3.33 -7.19 -13.61
CA ARG A 423 -2.24 -6.22 -13.36
C ARG A 423 -2.76 -4.82 -13.06
N ARG A 424 -3.87 -4.40 -13.67
CA ARG A 424 -4.49 -3.10 -13.38
C ARG A 424 -4.99 -2.95 -11.94
N LEU A 425 -5.09 -4.05 -11.19
CA LEU A 425 -5.47 -4.05 -9.77
C LEU A 425 -4.26 -3.97 -8.81
N SER A 426 -3.04 -3.90 -9.30
CA SER A 426 -1.84 -3.83 -8.45
C SER A 426 -1.70 -2.52 -7.69
N MET A 427 -2.42 -1.46 -8.12
CA MET A 427 -2.51 -0.18 -7.39
C MET A 427 -3.92 0.07 -6.85
N LYS A 428 -4.04 1.05 -5.92
CA LYS A 428 -5.36 1.47 -5.43
C LYS A 428 -6.18 2.08 -6.55
N PRO A 429 -7.50 1.78 -6.60
CA PRO A 429 -8.39 2.42 -7.56
C PRO A 429 -8.50 3.91 -7.30
N GLY A 430 -8.68 4.69 -8.38
CA GLY A 430 -8.82 6.14 -8.34
C GLY A 430 -10.22 6.63 -8.63
N ILE A 431 -10.50 7.88 -8.22
CA ILE A 431 -11.66 8.64 -8.71
C ILE A 431 -11.45 8.96 -10.19
N THR A 432 -10.21 9.35 -10.55
CA THR A 432 -9.78 9.57 -11.93
C THR A 432 -8.54 8.74 -12.25
N GLY A 433 -8.22 8.60 -13.52
CA GLY A 433 -7.07 7.83 -14.00
C GLY A 433 -6.65 8.22 -15.41
N LEU A 434 -5.52 7.67 -15.87
CA LEU A 434 -4.91 8.03 -17.14
C LEU A 434 -5.88 7.80 -18.31
N TRP A 435 -6.53 6.64 -18.39
CA TRP A 435 -7.47 6.33 -19.46
C TRP A 435 -8.68 7.28 -19.45
N GLN A 436 -9.17 7.66 -18.26
CA GLN A 436 -10.33 8.55 -18.12
C GLN A 436 -10.07 9.96 -18.67
N VAL A 437 -8.82 10.43 -18.64
CA VAL A 437 -8.43 11.74 -19.16
C VAL A 437 -7.83 11.68 -20.58
N SER A 438 -7.60 10.48 -21.13
CA SER A 438 -6.99 10.28 -22.46
C SER A 438 -7.99 9.99 -23.58
N GLY A 439 -9.30 9.98 -23.27
CA GLY A 439 -10.33 9.75 -24.30
C GLY A 439 -11.48 8.88 -23.80
N ARG A 440 -11.94 9.12 -22.57
CA ARG A 440 -12.98 8.34 -21.85
C ARG A 440 -14.15 7.84 -22.73
N SER A 441 -14.61 8.67 -23.67
CA SER A 441 -15.78 8.36 -24.50
C SER A 441 -15.42 7.72 -25.84
N ASP A 442 -14.18 7.86 -26.28
CA ASP A 442 -13.73 7.46 -27.60
C ASP A 442 -13.03 6.09 -27.59
N ILE A 443 -12.73 5.56 -26.38
CA ILE A 443 -12.13 4.23 -26.21
C ILE A 443 -13.25 3.21 -26.06
N GLU A 444 -13.45 2.40 -27.08
CA GLU A 444 -14.45 1.34 -27.15
C GLU A 444 -13.88 -0.04 -26.83
N ASP A 445 -12.55 -0.20 -26.94
CA ASP A 445 -11.85 -1.45 -26.68
C ASP A 445 -11.37 -1.53 -25.21
N PHE A 446 -11.76 -2.59 -24.52
CA PHE A 446 -11.35 -2.86 -23.16
C PHE A 446 -9.83 -3.08 -23.04
N GLU A 447 -9.20 -3.70 -24.04
CA GLU A 447 -7.75 -3.91 -24.03
C GLU A 447 -6.95 -2.60 -24.08
N GLU A 448 -7.46 -1.59 -24.74
CA GLU A 448 -6.84 -0.25 -24.73
C GLU A 448 -6.93 0.40 -23.33
N VAL A 449 -8.06 0.23 -22.64
CA VAL A 449 -8.20 0.66 -21.24
C VAL A 449 -7.18 -0.05 -20.35
N VAL A 450 -7.00 -1.36 -20.53
CA VAL A 450 -6.01 -2.15 -19.78
C VAL A 450 -4.60 -1.64 -20.02
N LYS A 451 -4.21 -1.40 -21.28
CA LYS A 451 -2.90 -0.86 -21.64
C LYS A 451 -2.62 0.49 -20.98
N LEU A 452 -3.59 1.39 -20.99
CA LEU A 452 -3.44 2.71 -20.36
C LEU A 452 -3.33 2.62 -18.83
N ASP A 453 -4.12 1.74 -18.20
CA ASP A 453 -4.05 1.52 -16.77
C ASP A 453 -2.71 0.88 -16.34
N VAL A 454 -2.21 -0.09 -17.12
CA VAL A 454 -0.89 -0.70 -16.89
C VAL A 454 0.22 0.31 -17.14
N ALA A 455 0.16 1.10 -18.20
CA ALA A 455 1.13 2.15 -18.49
C ALA A 455 1.19 3.20 -17.36
N TYR A 456 0.04 3.55 -16.76
CA TYR A 456 0.01 4.42 -15.58
C TYR A 456 0.72 3.78 -14.37
N ILE A 457 0.49 2.49 -14.13
CA ILE A 457 1.10 1.77 -13.02
C ILE A 457 2.62 1.70 -13.18
N ASP A 458 3.08 1.34 -14.37
CA ASP A 458 4.49 1.10 -14.66
C ASP A 458 5.32 2.39 -14.69
N ASN A 459 4.72 3.49 -15.13
CA ASN A 459 5.35 4.81 -15.23
C ASN A 459 4.85 5.79 -14.17
N TRP A 460 4.35 5.28 -13.05
CA TRP A 460 3.79 6.14 -12.02
C TRP A 460 4.82 7.15 -11.50
N SER A 461 4.37 8.38 -11.33
CA SER A 461 5.10 9.44 -10.63
C SER A 461 4.11 10.40 -9.97
N LEU A 462 4.51 11.01 -8.85
CA LEU A 462 3.68 12.01 -8.16
C LEU A 462 3.31 13.19 -9.09
N TRP A 463 4.26 13.62 -9.93
CA TRP A 463 4.03 14.66 -10.92
C TRP A 463 3.05 14.21 -12.02
N GLY A 464 3.08 12.92 -12.37
CA GLY A 464 2.10 12.31 -13.26
C GLY A 464 0.68 12.42 -12.72
N ASP A 465 0.50 12.12 -11.43
CA ASP A 465 -0.78 12.26 -10.74
C ASP A 465 -1.27 13.71 -10.74
N VAL A 466 -0.39 14.67 -10.45
CA VAL A 466 -0.73 16.10 -10.51
C VAL A 466 -1.20 16.51 -11.91
N LYS A 467 -0.52 16.05 -12.97
CA LYS A 467 -0.94 16.31 -14.36
C LYS A 467 -2.31 15.71 -14.66
N ILE A 468 -2.57 14.48 -14.21
CA ILE A 468 -3.86 13.81 -14.40
C ILE A 468 -4.97 14.58 -13.67
N LEU A 469 -4.74 15.06 -12.45
CA LEU A 469 -5.70 15.87 -11.70
C LEU A 469 -6.06 17.17 -12.45
N PHE A 470 -5.06 17.91 -12.92
CA PHE A 470 -5.31 19.13 -13.71
C PHE A 470 -6.07 18.82 -15.00
N LYS A 471 -5.71 17.75 -15.71
CA LYS A 471 -6.39 17.32 -16.93
C LYS A 471 -7.83 16.88 -16.63
N THR A 472 -8.09 16.24 -15.49
CA THR A 472 -9.43 15.87 -15.04
C THR A 472 -10.30 17.11 -14.83
N ILE A 473 -9.78 18.13 -14.13
CA ILE A 473 -10.48 19.40 -13.93
C ILE A 473 -10.84 20.02 -15.30
N TYR A 474 -9.88 20.08 -16.22
CA TYR A 474 -10.12 20.61 -17.57
C TYR A 474 -11.20 19.81 -18.30
N VAL A 475 -11.14 18.47 -18.29
CA VAL A 475 -12.12 17.60 -18.99
C VAL A 475 -13.53 17.75 -18.42
N VAL A 476 -13.67 17.84 -17.08
CA VAL A 476 -14.96 18.06 -16.44
C VAL A 476 -15.55 19.42 -16.80
N PHE A 477 -14.77 20.49 -16.74
CA PHE A 477 -15.26 21.83 -17.08
C PHE A 477 -15.49 22.03 -18.59
N ALA A 478 -14.68 21.41 -19.45
CA ALA A 478 -14.86 21.47 -20.91
C ALA A 478 -16.02 20.61 -21.42
N GLY A 479 -16.64 19.80 -20.54
CA GLY A 479 -17.72 18.87 -20.91
C GLY A 479 -17.31 17.80 -21.92
N LYS A 480 -16.00 17.62 -22.16
CA LYS A 480 -15.47 16.60 -23.08
C LYS A 480 -15.53 15.23 -22.43
N GLY A 481 -16.19 14.27 -23.06
CA GLY A 481 -16.25 12.89 -22.59
C GLY A 481 -17.37 12.58 -21.60
N ALA A 482 -18.29 13.49 -21.35
CA ALA A 482 -19.55 13.24 -20.65
C ALA A 482 -20.68 13.08 -21.67
N LYS A 483 -20.81 11.86 -22.20
CA LYS A 483 -21.99 11.43 -22.95
C LYS A 483 -22.87 10.58 -22.04
#